data_767d9333c25711229e9be01a1d4b6c6a
#
_entry.id   767d9333c25711229e9be01a1d4b6c6a
#
_cell.length_a   1.000
_cell.length_b   1.000
_cell.length_c   1.000
_cell.angle_alpha   90.00
_cell.angle_beta   90.00
_cell.angle_gamma   90.00
#
_symmetry.space_group_name_H-M   'P 1'
#
loop_
_entity.id
_entity.type
_entity.pdbx_description
1 polymer ?
#
loop_
_entity_poly.entity_id
_entity_poly.type
_entity_poly.pdbx_seq_one_letter_code
_entity_poly.pdbx_strand_id
1 'polypeptide(L)'
;YSYNLLGSLIGIILFIFFSFLSTTPMIWIMFSLIIFIFIVRSQLNEFKLSILAVLFLSIILSSNIKGYKETIYSPYQNISIKEIKSPVNPIIIQTGHVFYQAVLNLSDELLFTREHEVGDIRIMGDRVNKTHEKEFYNLPYSITKKKPEKILIVGSGAGNDVAAANRFNIQDITAVEID
;
A
#
# COMPACT_ATOMS: atom_id res chain seq x y z
N TYR A 1 -34.55 0.79 -20.48
CA TYR A 1 -33.33 1.63 -20.46
C TYR A 1 -33.11 2.28 -19.10
N SER A 2 -34.15 2.97 -18.55
CA SER A 2 -34.07 3.70 -17.27
C SER A 2 -33.67 2.82 -16.07
N TYR A 3 -34.20 1.59 -15.98
CA TYR A 3 -33.84 0.64 -14.92
C TYR A 3 -32.37 0.21 -15.00
N ASN A 4 -31.84 0.08 -16.22
CA ASN A 4 -30.43 -0.30 -16.40
C ASN A 4 -29.51 0.86 -15.93
N LEU A 5 -29.87 2.09 -16.28
CA LEU A 5 -29.13 3.28 -15.85
C LEU A 5 -29.17 3.46 -14.32
N LEU A 6 -30.33 3.28 -13.70
CA LEU A 6 -30.48 3.33 -12.24
C LEU A 6 -29.66 2.24 -11.55
N GLY A 7 -29.66 1.02 -12.06
CA GLY A 7 -28.87 -0.09 -11.52
C GLY A 7 -27.37 0.20 -11.57
N SER A 8 -26.89 0.75 -12.68
CA SER A 8 -25.50 1.16 -12.84
C SER A 8 -25.10 2.26 -11.86
N LEU A 9 -25.96 3.28 -11.69
CA LEU A 9 -25.71 4.37 -10.74
C LEU A 9 -25.61 3.87 -9.31
N ILE A 10 -26.56 3.01 -8.88
CA ILE A 10 -26.55 2.40 -7.56
C ILE A 10 -25.28 1.55 -7.37
N GLY A 11 -24.88 0.78 -8.37
CA GLY A 11 -23.67 -0.04 -8.33
C GLY A 11 -22.41 0.80 -8.10
N ILE A 12 -22.28 1.93 -8.80
CA ILE A 12 -21.16 2.86 -8.63
C ILE A 12 -21.14 3.44 -7.22
N ILE A 13 -22.27 3.90 -6.70
CA ILE A 13 -22.37 4.47 -5.35
C ILE A 13 -21.98 3.43 -4.29
N LEU A 14 -22.47 2.20 -4.42
CA LEU A 14 -22.12 1.10 -3.51
C LEU A 14 -20.64 0.77 -3.56
N PHE A 15 -20.05 0.74 -4.77
CA PHE A 15 -18.62 0.49 -4.94
C PHE A 15 -17.77 1.57 -4.26
N ILE A 16 -18.11 2.84 -4.45
CA ILE A 16 -17.44 3.97 -3.79
C ILE A 16 -17.55 3.80 -2.26
N PHE A 17 -18.73 3.51 -1.74
CA PHE A 17 -18.95 3.31 -0.32
C PHE A 17 -18.09 2.18 0.27
N PHE A 18 -18.07 1.01 -0.37
CA PHE A 18 -17.24 -0.11 0.07
C PHE A 18 -15.74 0.20 -0.03
N SER A 19 -15.32 0.96 -1.04
CA SER A 19 -13.93 1.39 -1.22
C SER A 19 -13.50 2.32 -0.08
N PHE A 20 -14.32 3.30 0.29
CA PHE A 20 -14.03 4.17 1.44
C PHE A 20 -13.99 3.44 2.79
N LEU A 21 -14.69 2.33 2.91
CA LEU A 21 -14.61 1.47 4.09
C LEU A 21 -13.38 0.53 4.07
N SER A 22 -12.50 0.67 3.09
CA SER A 22 -11.30 -0.18 2.91
C SER A 22 -11.63 -1.67 2.94
N THR A 23 -12.80 -2.06 2.43
CA THR A 23 -13.25 -3.45 2.43
C THR A 23 -12.52 -4.28 1.38
N THR A 24 -12.37 -5.58 1.65
CA THR A 24 -11.69 -6.49 0.71
C THR A 24 -12.55 -6.78 -0.52
N PRO A 25 -11.95 -7.07 -1.69
CA PRO A 25 -12.69 -7.45 -2.90
C PRO A 25 -13.64 -8.64 -2.69
N MET A 26 -13.35 -9.51 -1.74
CA MET A 26 -14.23 -10.63 -1.36
C MET A 26 -15.60 -10.14 -0.91
N ILE A 27 -15.65 -9.08 -0.11
CA ILE A 27 -16.93 -8.50 0.37
C ILE A 27 -17.75 -7.98 -0.81
N TRP A 28 -17.11 -7.30 -1.78
CA TRP A 28 -17.78 -6.77 -2.96
C TRP A 28 -18.38 -7.88 -3.83
N ILE A 29 -17.61 -8.95 -4.04
CA ILE A 29 -18.04 -10.11 -4.81
C ILE A 29 -19.18 -10.83 -4.09
N MET A 30 -19.08 -11.05 -2.77
CA MET A 30 -20.15 -11.69 -1.99
C MET A 30 -21.44 -10.88 -2.04
N PHE A 31 -21.37 -9.56 -1.89
CA PHE A 31 -22.52 -8.69 -1.96
C PHE A 31 -23.19 -8.75 -3.34
N SER A 32 -22.39 -8.68 -4.40
CA SER A 32 -22.88 -8.80 -5.78
C SER A 32 -23.51 -10.18 -6.04
N LEU A 33 -22.94 -11.24 -5.48
CA LEU A 33 -23.47 -12.59 -5.59
C LEU A 33 -24.83 -12.74 -4.90
N ILE A 34 -25.00 -12.15 -3.72
CA ILE A 34 -26.28 -12.17 -2.99
C ILE A 34 -27.38 -11.51 -3.82
N ILE A 35 -27.09 -10.34 -4.39
CA ILE A 35 -28.02 -9.63 -5.28
C ILE A 35 -28.36 -10.49 -6.51
N PHE A 36 -27.35 -11.07 -7.14
CA PHE A 36 -27.52 -11.93 -8.30
C PHE A 36 -28.39 -13.15 -8.00
N ILE A 37 -28.16 -13.85 -6.87
CA ILE A 37 -28.97 -14.96 -6.39
C ILE A 37 -30.44 -14.54 -6.22
N PHE A 38 -30.68 -13.38 -5.63
CA PHE A 38 -32.02 -12.87 -5.42
C PHE A 38 -32.77 -12.62 -6.73
N ILE A 39 -32.09 -12.10 -7.75
CA ILE A 39 -32.67 -11.80 -9.08
C ILE A 39 -33.01 -13.10 -9.82
N VAL A 40 -32.12 -14.11 -9.80
CA VAL A 40 -32.20 -15.30 -10.67
C VAL A 40 -32.84 -16.50 -9.97
N ARG A 41 -33.29 -16.35 -8.71
CA ARG A 41 -33.84 -17.43 -7.88
C ARG A 41 -34.96 -18.30 -8.52
N SER A 42 -35.64 -17.75 -9.53
CA SER A 42 -36.73 -18.45 -10.26
C SER A 42 -36.25 -19.39 -11.36
N GLN A 43 -34.94 -19.35 -11.71
CA GLN A 43 -34.37 -20.16 -12.81
C GLN A 43 -33.26 -21.11 -12.34
N LEU A 44 -33.52 -21.77 -11.22
CA LEU A 44 -32.50 -22.40 -10.36
C LEU A 44 -31.73 -23.61 -10.95
N ASN A 45 -32.10 -24.20 -12.08
CA ASN A 45 -31.48 -25.47 -12.51
C ASN A 45 -30.09 -25.32 -13.18
N GLU A 46 -29.85 -24.26 -13.94
CA GLU A 46 -28.50 -23.98 -14.50
C GLU A 46 -27.64 -23.16 -13.52
N PHE A 47 -28.23 -22.74 -12.46
CA PHE A 47 -27.76 -21.77 -11.52
C PHE A 47 -26.71 -22.29 -10.53
N LYS A 48 -26.78 -23.57 -10.16
CA LYS A 48 -25.82 -24.16 -9.19
C LYS A 48 -24.37 -24.07 -9.68
N LEU A 49 -24.16 -24.28 -10.98
CA LEU A 49 -22.83 -24.25 -11.58
C LEU A 49 -22.26 -22.81 -11.60
N SER A 50 -23.09 -21.82 -11.92
CA SER A 50 -22.68 -20.41 -11.93
C SER A 50 -22.33 -19.90 -10.54
N ILE A 51 -23.09 -20.25 -9.51
CA ILE A 51 -22.77 -19.91 -8.10
C ILE A 51 -21.45 -20.55 -7.69
N LEU A 52 -21.24 -21.82 -8.02
CA LEU A 52 -20.02 -22.53 -7.67
C LEU A 52 -18.79 -21.88 -8.35
N ALA A 53 -18.91 -21.48 -9.61
CA ALA A 53 -17.86 -20.80 -10.35
C ALA A 53 -17.51 -19.43 -9.75
N VAL A 54 -18.51 -18.63 -9.36
CA VAL A 54 -18.29 -17.32 -8.73
C VAL A 54 -17.69 -17.46 -7.34
N LEU A 55 -18.16 -18.44 -6.53
CA LEU A 55 -17.55 -18.73 -5.23
C LEU A 55 -16.10 -19.18 -5.36
N PHE A 56 -15.82 -20.06 -6.32
CA PHE A 56 -14.46 -20.52 -6.60
C PHE A 56 -13.55 -19.38 -7.05
N LEU A 57 -14.03 -18.51 -7.95
CA LEU A 57 -13.32 -17.32 -8.38
C LEU A 57 -13.07 -16.35 -7.21
N SER A 58 -14.05 -16.17 -6.32
CA SER A 58 -13.90 -15.34 -5.11
C SER A 58 -12.81 -15.85 -4.19
N ILE A 59 -12.75 -17.17 -3.98
CA ILE A 59 -11.71 -17.81 -3.15
C ILE A 59 -10.32 -17.61 -3.78
N ILE A 60 -10.21 -17.76 -5.10
CA ILE A 60 -8.94 -17.55 -5.80
C ILE A 60 -8.49 -16.09 -5.69
N LEU A 61 -9.39 -15.15 -5.93
CA LEU A 61 -9.09 -13.71 -5.87
C LEU A 61 -8.81 -13.22 -4.45
N SER A 62 -9.42 -13.85 -3.44
CA SER A 62 -9.21 -13.51 -2.03
C SER A 62 -8.05 -14.26 -1.40
N SER A 63 -7.48 -15.26 -2.07
CA SER A 63 -6.29 -15.93 -1.57
C SER A 63 -5.18 -14.89 -1.48
N ASN A 64 -4.87 -14.48 -0.24
CA ASN A 64 -3.74 -13.60 0.06
C ASN A 64 -2.52 -14.14 -0.65
N ILE A 65 -1.93 -13.36 -1.52
CA ILE A 65 -0.68 -13.70 -2.18
C ILE A 65 0.32 -13.93 -1.04
N LYS A 66 0.74 -15.18 -0.88
CA LYS A 66 1.63 -15.59 0.22
C LYS A 66 2.87 -14.69 0.23
N GLY A 67 3.16 -14.08 1.37
CA GLY A 67 4.38 -13.31 1.57
C GLY A 67 4.19 -11.84 1.91
N TYR A 68 2.96 -11.35 1.97
CA TYR A 68 2.65 -10.03 2.53
C TYR A 68 2.29 -10.14 4.01
N LYS A 69 2.72 -9.15 4.80
CA LYS A 69 2.32 -9.01 6.20
C LYS A 69 0.89 -8.51 6.28
N GLU A 70 0.58 -7.53 5.43
CA GLU A 70 -0.70 -6.86 5.42
C GLU A 70 -1.02 -6.36 4.01
N THR A 71 -2.30 -6.31 3.68
CA THR A 71 -2.81 -5.70 2.44
C THR A 71 -3.99 -4.80 2.79
N ILE A 72 -3.88 -3.53 2.43
CA ILE A 72 -4.86 -2.49 2.68
C ILE A 72 -5.47 -2.09 1.34
N TYR A 73 -6.79 -2.07 1.26
CA TYR A 73 -7.53 -1.63 0.09
C TYR A 73 -8.04 -0.22 0.35
N SER A 74 -7.31 0.79 -0.13
CA SER A 74 -7.74 2.18 -0.05
C SER A 74 -8.63 2.55 -1.24
N PRO A 75 -9.32 3.71 -1.19
CA PRO A 75 -10.07 4.23 -2.33
C PRO A 75 -9.22 4.50 -3.57
N TYR A 76 -7.91 4.66 -3.41
CA TYR A 76 -6.99 5.03 -4.49
C TYR A 76 -6.23 3.82 -5.03
N GLN A 77 -5.81 2.91 -4.16
CA GLN A 77 -4.94 1.81 -4.56
C GLN A 77 -4.94 0.64 -3.56
N ASN A 78 -4.39 -0.47 -4.00
CA ASN A 78 -4.11 -1.62 -3.15
C ASN A 78 -2.68 -1.50 -2.61
N ILE A 79 -2.54 -1.29 -1.31
CA ILE A 79 -1.26 -1.18 -0.62
C ILE A 79 -0.94 -2.51 0.03
N SER A 80 0.20 -3.09 -0.32
CA SER A 80 0.69 -4.34 0.27
C SER A 80 2.00 -4.11 1.02
N ILE A 81 2.05 -4.52 2.27
CA ILE A 81 3.20 -4.38 3.15
C ILE A 81 3.92 -5.72 3.23
N LYS A 82 5.20 -5.73 2.90
CA LYS A 82 6.06 -6.91 2.96
C LYS A 82 7.22 -6.66 3.90
N GLU A 83 7.37 -7.53 4.89
CA GLU A 83 8.58 -7.57 5.72
C GLU A 83 9.66 -8.39 5.02
N ILE A 84 10.86 -7.85 5.01
CA ILE A 84 12.04 -8.53 4.49
C ILE A 84 13.04 -8.70 5.64
N LYS A 85 13.75 -9.83 5.64
CA LYS A 85 14.86 -10.05 6.56
C LYS A 85 16.10 -9.24 6.13
N SER A 86 15.90 -7.94 5.96
CA SER A 86 16.96 -6.99 5.65
C SER A 86 17.01 -5.95 6.75
N PRO A 87 18.14 -5.76 7.38
CA PRO A 87 18.26 -4.71 8.40
C PRO A 87 18.29 -3.30 7.82
N VAL A 88 18.41 -3.18 6.51
CA VAL A 88 18.45 -1.91 5.77
C VAL A 88 17.08 -1.43 5.38
N ASN A 89 16.33 -2.34 4.75
CA ASN A 89 15.00 -2.09 4.22
C ASN A 89 14.09 -3.16 4.80
N PRO A 90 13.74 -3.06 6.10
CA PRO A 90 12.97 -4.10 6.78
C PRO A 90 11.55 -4.21 6.24
N ILE A 91 11.02 -3.14 5.66
CA ILE A 91 9.64 -3.06 5.19
C ILE A 91 9.63 -2.49 3.78
N ILE A 92 8.96 -3.20 2.88
CA ILE A 92 8.66 -2.76 1.52
C ILE A 92 7.18 -2.50 1.39
N ILE A 93 6.84 -1.36 0.81
CA ILE A 93 5.49 -0.97 0.44
C ILE A 93 5.35 -1.18 -1.07
N GLN A 94 4.32 -1.90 -1.45
CA GLN A 94 3.97 -2.16 -2.85
C GLN A 94 2.56 -1.66 -3.13
N THR A 95 2.35 -1.12 -4.33
CA THR A 95 1.04 -0.75 -4.84
C THR A 95 0.73 -1.56 -6.09
N GLY A 96 -0.43 -2.23 -6.12
CA GLY A 96 -0.77 -3.10 -7.25
C GLY A 96 0.28 -4.18 -7.55
N HIS A 97 0.96 -4.70 -6.51
CA HIS A 97 2.07 -5.67 -6.58
C HIS A 97 3.38 -5.13 -7.21
N VAL A 98 3.47 -3.82 -7.45
CA VAL A 98 4.70 -3.16 -7.92
C VAL A 98 5.38 -2.49 -6.73
N PHE A 99 6.72 -2.54 -6.67
CA PHE A 99 7.48 -1.79 -5.67
C PHE A 99 7.12 -0.30 -5.75
N TYR A 100 6.77 0.26 -4.62
CA TYR A 100 6.47 1.69 -4.49
C TYR A 100 7.54 2.39 -3.66
N GLN A 101 7.70 1.96 -2.41
CA GLN A 101 8.67 2.54 -1.48
C GLN A 101 9.21 1.49 -0.52
N ALA A 102 10.31 1.83 0.17
CA ALA A 102 10.80 1.09 1.32
C ALA A 102 10.93 2.01 2.53
N VAL A 103 10.62 1.48 3.70
CA VAL A 103 11.01 2.12 4.96
C VAL A 103 12.49 1.86 5.15
N LEU A 104 13.29 2.91 5.14
CA LEU A 104 14.75 2.83 5.23
C LEU A 104 15.19 2.91 6.68
N ASN A 105 16.07 2.01 7.10
CA ASN A 105 16.79 2.18 8.34
C ASN A 105 18.02 3.06 8.11
N LEU A 106 17.86 4.35 8.36
CA LEU A 106 18.91 5.37 8.19
C LEU A 106 19.64 5.69 9.50
N SER A 107 19.62 4.79 10.49
CA SER A 107 20.33 4.96 11.76
C SER A 107 21.83 4.93 11.57
N ASP A 108 22.55 5.70 12.41
CA ASP A 108 24.02 5.74 12.38
C ASP A 108 24.64 4.39 12.72
N GLU A 109 24.06 3.67 13.68
CA GLU A 109 24.48 2.31 14.05
C GLU A 109 24.58 1.38 12.83
N LEU A 110 23.58 1.40 11.97
CA LEU A 110 23.57 0.54 10.80
C LEU A 110 24.61 0.94 9.76
N LEU A 111 24.94 2.22 9.66
CA LEU A 111 25.98 2.71 8.74
C LEU A 111 27.37 2.26 9.15
N PHE A 112 27.66 2.19 10.45
CA PHE A 112 28.95 1.77 10.98
C PHE A 112 29.17 0.24 10.99
N THR A 113 28.12 -0.54 11.15
CA THR A 113 28.25 -2.02 11.26
C THR A 113 28.43 -2.75 9.95
N ARG A 114 28.42 -2.08 8.77
CA ARG A 114 28.23 -2.77 7.48
C ARG A 114 29.06 -2.34 6.29
N GLU A 115 30.31 -2.21 6.45
CA GLU A 115 31.19 -2.30 5.28
C GLU A 115 31.32 -3.73 4.70
N HIS A 116 30.87 -4.77 5.43
CA HIS A 116 31.22 -6.16 5.11
C HIS A 116 30.07 -7.13 4.83
N GLU A 117 28.79 -6.75 5.00
CA GLU A 117 27.68 -7.69 4.81
C GLU A 117 26.49 -7.13 4.04
N VAL A 118 26.70 -6.57 2.88
CA VAL A 118 25.60 -6.34 1.94
C VAL A 118 25.51 -7.54 1.00
N GLY A 119 24.86 -8.60 1.49
CA GLY A 119 24.42 -9.66 0.62
C GLY A 119 23.47 -9.09 -0.44
N ASP A 120 23.62 -9.56 -1.68
CA ASP A 120 22.89 -9.25 -2.90
C ASP A 120 21.39 -8.96 -2.71
N ILE A 121 21.02 -7.72 -2.38
CA ILE A 121 19.69 -7.22 -2.68
C ILE A 121 19.82 -6.40 -3.96
N ARG A 122 19.75 -7.08 -5.09
CA ARG A 122 19.51 -6.47 -6.40
C ARG A 122 18.06 -5.98 -6.43
N ILE A 123 17.81 -4.80 -5.88
CA ILE A 123 16.63 -4.05 -6.23
C ILE A 123 17.02 -3.23 -7.46
N MET A 124 16.59 -3.66 -8.66
CA MET A 124 16.74 -2.98 -9.94
C MET A 124 18.16 -2.52 -10.31
N GLY A 125 19.15 -3.42 -10.24
CA GLY A 125 20.43 -3.26 -10.94
C GLY A 125 21.47 -2.32 -10.33
N ASP A 126 21.11 -1.44 -9.40
CA ASP A 126 22.06 -0.55 -8.76
C ASP A 126 22.34 -0.94 -7.30
N ARG A 127 23.62 -1.00 -6.96
CA ARG A 127 24.05 -1.06 -5.57
C ARG A 127 23.66 0.27 -4.92
N VAL A 128 22.58 0.26 -4.17
CA VAL A 128 22.15 1.43 -3.41
C VAL A 128 23.24 1.76 -2.39
N ASN A 129 23.99 2.83 -2.66
CA ASN A 129 24.97 3.33 -1.71
C ASN A 129 24.21 4.06 -0.58
N LYS A 130 24.09 3.40 0.57
CA LYS A 130 23.32 3.87 1.73
C LYS A 130 23.73 5.24 2.26
N THR A 131 24.97 5.58 2.14
CA THR A 131 25.48 6.92 2.49
C THR A 131 24.77 7.96 1.65
N HIS A 132 24.57 7.70 0.37
CA HIS A 132 23.84 8.59 -0.53
C HIS A 132 22.37 8.75 -0.17
N GLU A 133 21.67 7.69 0.20
CA GLU A 133 20.24 7.78 0.58
C GLU A 133 20.08 8.65 1.82
N LYS A 134 20.91 8.45 2.85
CA LYS A 134 20.88 9.28 4.05
C LYS A 134 21.20 10.73 3.75
N GLU A 135 22.23 10.99 2.96
CA GLU A 135 22.62 12.32 2.53
C GLU A 135 21.49 12.99 1.75
N PHE A 136 20.81 12.25 0.88
CA PHE A 136 19.69 12.75 0.11
C PHE A 136 18.54 13.24 0.99
N TYR A 137 18.10 12.43 1.96
CA TYR A 137 17.05 12.83 2.92
C TYR A 137 17.52 13.93 3.88
N ASN A 138 18.79 14.03 4.18
CA ASN A 138 19.35 15.06 5.05
C ASN A 138 19.60 16.38 4.31
N LEU A 139 19.73 16.36 2.98
CA LEU A 139 20.10 17.51 2.16
C LEU A 139 19.26 18.77 2.42
N PRO A 140 17.91 18.73 2.51
CA PRO A 140 17.11 19.93 2.76
C PRO A 140 17.52 20.66 4.05
N TYR A 141 17.90 19.90 5.06
CA TYR A 141 18.28 20.44 6.38
C TYR A 141 19.74 20.90 6.42
N SER A 142 20.62 20.25 5.67
CA SER A 142 22.06 20.60 5.63
C SER A 142 22.34 21.88 4.86
N ILE A 143 21.55 22.21 3.84
CA ILE A 143 21.72 23.42 3.02
C ILE A 143 21.01 24.65 3.63
N THR A 144 20.12 24.44 4.59
CA THR A 144 19.35 25.52 5.20
C THR A 144 20.22 26.28 6.19
N LYS A 145 20.39 27.61 6.01
CA LYS A 145 21.22 28.47 6.87
C LYS A 145 20.73 28.55 8.31
N LYS A 146 19.43 28.43 8.52
CA LYS A 146 18.80 28.45 9.85
C LYS A 146 17.92 27.22 9.98
N LYS A 147 18.06 26.47 11.08
CA LYS A 147 17.21 25.32 11.37
C LYS A 147 15.74 25.77 11.43
N PRO A 148 14.84 25.14 10.65
CA PRO A 148 13.41 25.44 10.72
C PRO A 148 12.83 24.95 12.04
N GLU A 149 11.92 25.73 12.62
CA GLU A 149 11.17 25.35 13.82
C GLU A 149 9.97 24.44 13.50
N LYS A 150 9.38 24.69 12.31
CA LYS A 150 8.22 23.97 11.80
C LYS A 150 8.44 23.56 10.36
N ILE A 151 7.97 22.38 9.99
CA ILE A 151 8.03 21.89 8.61
C ILE A 151 6.71 21.25 8.19
N LEU A 152 6.43 21.35 6.91
CA LEU A 152 5.37 20.62 6.22
C LEU A 152 6.01 19.69 5.20
N ILE A 153 5.71 18.41 5.29
CA ILE A 153 6.13 17.36 4.35
C ILE A 153 4.89 16.94 3.56
N VAL A 154 4.90 17.17 2.25
CA VAL A 154 3.82 16.78 1.34
C VAL A 154 4.24 15.55 0.56
N GLY A 155 3.42 14.50 0.58
CA GLY A 155 3.77 13.21 0.00
C GLY A 155 4.79 12.47 0.88
N SER A 156 4.49 12.34 2.17
CA SER A 156 5.43 11.78 3.15
C SER A 156 5.73 10.29 2.94
N GLY A 157 4.90 9.59 2.18
CA GLY A 157 5.08 8.19 1.79
C GLY A 157 5.40 7.29 2.98
N ALA A 158 6.51 6.56 2.89
CA ALA A 158 6.98 5.66 3.94
C ALA A 158 7.56 6.37 5.19
N GLY A 159 7.53 7.71 5.26
CA GLY A 159 7.99 8.49 6.40
C GLY A 159 9.52 8.67 6.49
N ASN A 160 10.28 8.38 5.45
CA ASN A 160 11.74 8.56 5.44
C ASN A 160 12.14 10.03 5.66
N ASP A 161 11.39 10.97 5.06
CA ASP A 161 11.57 12.42 5.24
C ASP A 161 11.27 12.86 6.68
N VAL A 162 10.23 12.28 7.29
CA VAL A 162 9.89 12.53 8.71
C VAL A 162 11.02 12.04 9.61
N ALA A 163 11.57 10.86 9.32
CA ALA A 163 12.71 10.33 10.05
C ALA A 163 13.95 11.22 9.92
N ALA A 164 14.18 11.81 8.74
CA ALA A 164 15.24 12.80 8.55
C ALA A 164 15.01 14.05 9.40
N ALA A 165 13.81 14.64 9.36
CA ALA A 165 13.45 15.79 10.16
C ALA A 165 13.69 15.57 11.68
N ASN A 166 13.30 14.41 12.16
CA ASN A 166 13.52 14.03 13.56
C ASN A 166 15.02 13.96 13.90
N ARG A 167 15.88 13.44 13.02
CA ARG A 167 17.36 13.46 13.23
C ARG A 167 17.92 14.87 13.39
N PHE A 168 17.32 15.83 12.71
CA PHE A 168 17.66 17.25 12.86
C PHE A 168 16.98 17.93 14.06
N ASN A 169 16.31 17.14 14.93
CA ASN A 169 15.59 17.62 16.12
C ASN A 169 14.53 18.68 15.82
N ILE A 170 13.82 18.58 14.72
CA ILE A 170 12.66 19.42 14.42
C ILE A 170 11.48 18.82 15.16
N GLN A 171 10.80 19.62 16.00
CA GLN A 171 9.74 19.14 16.88
C GLN A 171 8.33 19.31 16.28
N ASP A 172 8.14 20.33 15.45
CA ASP A 172 6.85 20.63 14.84
C ASP A 172 6.85 20.17 13.37
N ILE A 173 6.43 18.92 13.15
CA ILE A 173 6.41 18.28 11.85
C ILE A 173 4.96 17.96 11.47
N THR A 174 4.50 18.55 10.37
CA THR A 174 3.24 18.15 9.74
C THR A 174 3.56 17.35 8.48
N ALA A 175 3.17 16.08 8.47
CA ALA A 175 3.34 15.20 7.33
C ALA A 175 1.97 14.87 6.74
N VAL A 176 1.83 14.99 5.43
CA VAL A 176 0.60 14.74 4.69
C VAL A 176 0.87 13.72 3.60
N GLU A 177 0.02 12.70 3.56
CA GLU A 177 0.00 11.67 2.52
C GLU A 177 -1.44 11.48 2.05
N ILE A 178 -1.63 11.08 0.80
CA ILE A 178 -2.96 10.89 0.21
C ILE A 178 -3.57 9.54 0.59
N ASP A 179 -2.75 8.58 0.96
CA ASP A 179 -3.13 7.19 1.22
C ASP A 179 -2.58 6.66 2.56
#